data_7ab6bfa900ac1616c3cb57a6968917b2
#
_entry.id   7ab6bfa900ac1616c3cb57a6968917b2
#
_cell.length_a   1.000
_cell.length_b   1.000
_cell.length_c   1.000
_cell.angle_alpha   90.00
_cell.angle_beta   90.00
_cell.angle_gamma   90.00
#
_symmetry.space_group_name_H-M   'P 1'
#
loop_
_entity.id
_entity.type
_entity.pdbx_description
1 polymer ?
#
loop_
_entity_poly.entity_id
_entity_poly.type
_entity_poly.pdbx_seq_one_letter_code
_entity_poly.pdbx_strand_id
1 'polypeptide(L)'
;MGSELGARVASLLEDEPWVGSLEGIDADPPRRRLRRAVFHRIVPGQHDRTVEAITAFNPHVLIHVAVWEPHGRAAPGTASRLTDDAATSILGAAAECRALESIVVRSGIEIYGRARGSVTRPSEQVGPDPTSEWGRMLAEIETTANSIGRRIGVAVGSLRCASVLGPHVPNPLGRILRMPMVPFSALADPPFAVVHQHDAAEAFVAAAKQRINEPLNIVAPGAITMLQAIRRGRRVPLPLFGPEWAIARGITYLVGAPVPEHVQEMLHRGRLADNSRAREVLGFAPSTTTGDVIDQVYRWPSVVHHPARRPIAVEAVA
;
A
#
# COMPACT_ATOMS: atom_id res chain seq x y z
N MET A 1 -11.14 -5.40 0.92
CA MET A 1 -10.86 -6.45 1.94
C MET A 1 -9.99 -7.60 1.43
N GLY A 2 -9.95 -7.93 0.16
CA GLY A 2 -9.20 -9.08 -0.39
C GLY A 2 -7.68 -8.95 -0.36
N SER A 3 -7.13 -7.73 -0.30
CA SER A 3 -5.71 -7.51 -0.07
C SER A 3 -5.32 -7.87 1.38
N GLU A 4 -4.04 -8.22 1.62
CA GLU A 4 -3.59 -8.53 2.99
C GLU A 4 -3.75 -7.33 3.94
N LEU A 5 -3.45 -6.11 3.47
CA LEU A 5 -3.66 -4.90 4.25
C LEU A 5 -5.15 -4.68 4.53
N GLY A 6 -6.02 -4.76 3.52
CA GLY A 6 -7.46 -4.58 3.68
C GLY A 6 -8.10 -5.61 4.60
N ALA A 7 -7.68 -6.89 4.49
CA ALA A 7 -8.16 -7.94 5.39
C ALA A 7 -7.69 -7.73 6.84
N ARG A 8 -6.50 -7.17 7.04
CA ARG A 8 -5.98 -6.87 8.38
C ARG A 8 -6.67 -5.66 8.99
N VAL A 9 -6.90 -4.60 8.23
CA VAL A 9 -7.72 -3.45 8.66
C VAL A 9 -9.10 -3.92 9.09
N ALA A 10 -9.77 -4.72 8.25
CA ALA A 10 -11.09 -5.25 8.58
C ALA A 10 -11.07 -6.12 9.85
N SER A 11 -10.07 -6.99 10.01
CA SER A 11 -9.93 -7.82 11.21
C SER A 11 -9.74 -6.99 12.50
N LEU A 12 -8.96 -5.91 12.44
CA LEU A 12 -8.79 -5.00 13.59
C LEU A 12 -10.07 -4.22 13.88
N LEU A 13 -10.78 -3.75 12.85
CA LEU A 13 -12.05 -3.05 13.02
C LEU A 13 -13.14 -3.92 13.67
N GLU A 14 -13.14 -5.22 13.42
CA GLU A 14 -14.09 -6.15 14.08
C GLU A 14 -13.92 -6.20 15.61
N ASP A 15 -12.73 -5.90 16.11
CA ASP A 15 -12.41 -5.89 17.53
C ASP A 15 -12.65 -4.52 18.20
N GLU A 16 -12.93 -3.47 17.41
CA GLU A 16 -13.15 -2.12 17.91
C GLU A 16 -14.59 -1.94 18.41
N PRO A 17 -14.80 -1.50 19.68
CA PRO A 17 -16.13 -1.34 20.27
C PRO A 17 -17.01 -0.28 19.58
N TRP A 18 -16.39 0.71 18.91
CA TRP A 18 -17.11 1.77 18.21
C TRP A 18 -17.65 1.33 16.83
N VAL A 19 -17.23 0.17 16.33
CA VAL A 19 -17.67 -0.38 15.04
C VAL A 19 -18.93 -1.22 15.23
N GLY A 20 -20.09 -0.67 14.86
CA GLY A 20 -21.37 -1.36 14.91
C GLY A 20 -21.51 -2.39 13.78
N SER A 21 -21.35 -1.95 12.53
CA SER A 21 -21.40 -2.78 11.33
C SER A 21 -20.19 -2.52 10.45
N LEU A 22 -19.78 -3.54 9.72
CA LEU A 22 -18.61 -3.49 8.82
C LEU A 22 -18.94 -4.21 7.52
N GLU A 23 -18.81 -3.50 6.42
CA GLU A 23 -18.92 -4.06 5.10
C GLU A 23 -17.66 -3.77 4.29
N GLY A 24 -17.36 -4.63 3.34
CA GLY A 24 -16.19 -4.43 2.50
C GLY A 24 -16.34 -4.98 1.11
N ILE A 25 -15.75 -4.26 0.17
CA ILE A 25 -15.78 -4.55 -1.25
C ILE A 25 -14.38 -4.97 -1.71
N ASP A 26 -14.28 -6.03 -2.51
CA ASP A 26 -13.05 -6.41 -3.22
C ASP A 26 -13.38 -7.42 -4.33
N ALA A 27 -12.48 -7.57 -5.31
CA ALA A 27 -12.56 -8.60 -6.33
C ALA A 27 -12.28 -10.01 -5.76
N ASP A 28 -11.34 -10.07 -4.82
CA ASP A 28 -10.93 -11.30 -4.16
C ASP A 28 -11.50 -11.40 -2.73
N PRO A 29 -11.89 -12.59 -2.28
CA PRO A 29 -12.33 -12.78 -0.91
C PRO A 29 -11.20 -12.50 0.08
N PRO A 30 -11.52 -12.05 1.32
CA PRO A 30 -10.53 -11.80 2.34
C PRO A 30 -9.73 -13.07 2.65
N ARG A 31 -8.42 -12.91 2.77
CA ARG A 31 -7.50 -14.02 3.08
C ARG A 31 -7.52 -14.41 4.55
N ARG A 32 -8.15 -13.58 5.38
CA ARG A 32 -8.37 -13.81 6.82
C ARG A 32 -9.83 -14.14 7.06
N ARG A 33 -10.09 -15.01 8.02
CA ARG A 33 -11.46 -15.24 8.48
C ARG A 33 -11.93 -14.00 9.22
N LEU A 34 -12.95 -13.35 8.69
CA LEU A 34 -13.69 -12.28 9.33
C LEU A 34 -14.91 -12.86 10.03
N ARG A 35 -15.30 -12.26 11.16
CA ARG A 35 -16.37 -12.79 12.03
C ARG A 35 -17.69 -12.06 11.83
N ARG A 36 -17.64 -10.75 11.64
CA ARG A 36 -18.80 -9.86 11.57
C ARG A 36 -18.92 -9.11 10.25
N ALA A 37 -17.81 -8.96 9.53
CA ALA A 37 -17.79 -8.18 8.30
C ALA A 37 -18.56 -8.88 7.17
N VAL A 38 -19.42 -8.13 6.50
CA VAL A 38 -20.09 -8.56 5.27
C VAL A 38 -19.17 -8.27 4.08
N PHE A 39 -19.00 -9.26 3.23
CA PHE A 39 -18.12 -9.14 2.06
C PHE A 39 -18.91 -9.12 0.76
N HIS A 40 -18.73 -8.06 -0.02
CA HIS A 40 -19.28 -7.92 -1.36
C HIS A 40 -18.21 -8.19 -2.41
N ARG A 41 -18.40 -9.22 -3.22
CA ARG A 41 -17.50 -9.50 -4.33
C ARG A 41 -17.85 -8.61 -5.52
N ILE A 42 -17.11 -7.53 -5.67
CA ILE A 42 -17.25 -6.54 -6.72
C ILE A 42 -15.88 -6.27 -7.33
N VAL A 43 -15.77 -6.38 -8.65
CA VAL A 43 -14.52 -6.13 -9.38
C VAL A 43 -14.43 -4.64 -9.73
N PRO A 44 -13.23 -4.00 -9.66
CA PRO A 44 -13.03 -2.65 -10.19
C PRO A 44 -13.61 -2.51 -11.60
N GLY A 45 -14.27 -1.41 -11.90
CA GLY A 45 -15.01 -1.19 -13.14
C GLY A 45 -16.50 -1.57 -13.09
N GLN A 46 -16.97 -2.28 -12.07
CA GLN A 46 -18.41 -2.50 -11.83
C GLN A 46 -19.01 -1.31 -11.04
N HIS A 47 -19.01 -0.12 -11.65
CA HIS A 47 -19.37 1.13 -10.99
C HIS A 47 -20.76 1.08 -10.34
N ASP A 48 -21.79 0.67 -11.08
CA ASP A 48 -23.18 0.64 -10.59
C ASP A 48 -23.32 -0.24 -9.35
N ARG A 49 -22.72 -1.42 -9.36
CA ARG A 49 -22.73 -2.33 -8.20
C ARG A 49 -21.97 -1.78 -7.02
N THR A 50 -20.88 -1.05 -7.25
CA THR A 50 -20.11 -0.40 -6.18
C THR A 50 -20.94 0.71 -5.56
N VAL A 51 -21.57 1.55 -6.37
CA VAL A 51 -22.45 2.63 -5.91
C VAL A 51 -23.62 2.05 -5.12
N GLU A 52 -24.32 1.04 -5.67
CA GLU A 52 -25.44 0.37 -4.99
C GLU A 52 -25.04 -0.17 -3.62
N ALA A 53 -23.92 -0.90 -3.52
CA ALA A 53 -23.48 -1.48 -2.27
C ALA A 53 -23.12 -0.40 -1.23
N ILE A 54 -22.38 0.64 -1.62
CA ILE A 54 -21.94 1.70 -0.71
C ILE A 54 -23.12 2.57 -0.26
N THR A 55 -24.01 2.96 -1.17
CA THR A 55 -25.18 3.80 -0.85
C THR A 55 -26.23 3.06 -0.04
N ALA A 56 -26.43 1.76 -0.29
CA ALA A 56 -27.32 0.93 0.53
C ALA A 56 -26.83 0.76 1.96
N PHE A 57 -25.51 0.58 2.14
CA PHE A 57 -24.89 0.51 3.47
C PHE A 57 -24.85 1.88 4.16
N ASN A 58 -24.69 2.97 3.39
CA ASN A 58 -24.64 4.36 3.87
C ASN A 58 -23.67 4.55 5.07
N PRO A 59 -22.34 4.32 4.87
CA PRO A 59 -21.35 4.29 5.94
C PRO A 59 -21.15 5.67 6.61
N HIS A 60 -20.80 5.67 7.90
CA HIS A 60 -20.28 6.86 8.60
C HIS A 60 -18.80 7.09 8.29
N VAL A 61 -18.04 6.03 8.07
CA VAL A 61 -16.61 6.10 7.75
C VAL A 61 -16.33 5.20 6.56
N LEU A 62 -15.64 5.75 5.56
CA LEU A 62 -15.18 5.01 4.39
C LEU A 62 -13.65 4.91 4.41
N ILE A 63 -13.12 3.68 4.33
CA ILE A 63 -11.68 3.42 4.27
C ILE A 63 -11.33 2.85 2.89
N HIS A 64 -10.60 3.61 2.08
CA HIS A 64 -10.15 3.20 0.75
C HIS A 64 -8.70 2.74 0.79
N VAL A 65 -8.47 1.42 0.71
CA VAL A 65 -7.13 0.80 0.64
C VAL A 65 -6.87 0.08 -0.68
N ALA A 66 -7.79 0.21 -1.65
CA ALA A 66 -7.75 -0.48 -2.93
C ALA A 66 -6.79 0.22 -3.90
N VAL A 67 -5.50 0.00 -3.70
CA VAL A 67 -4.43 0.57 -4.50
C VAL A 67 -3.51 -0.55 -4.94
N TRP A 68 -3.36 -0.74 -6.27
CA TRP A 68 -2.52 -1.79 -6.87
C TRP A 68 -1.13 -1.25 -7.19
N GLU A 69 -0.15 -1.66 -6.43
CA GLU A 69 1.24 -1.32 -6.69
C GLU A 69 1.72 -1.99 -8.00
N PRO A 70 2.32 -1.21 -8.95
CA PRO A 70 2.87 -1.77 -10.18
C PRO A 70 3.82 -2.93 -9.92
N HIS A 71 3.66 -4.02 -10.67
CA HIS A 71 4.38 -5.28 -10.45
C HIS A 71 4.21 -5.93 -9.07
N GLY A 72 3.33 -5.44 -8.23
CA GLY A 72 2.92 -6.15 -7.01
C GLY A 72 2.16 -7.42 -7.36
N ARG A 73 0.98 -7.27 -7.96
CA ARG A 73 0.12 -8.35 -8.45
C ARG A 73 -0.24 -8.23 -9.93
N ALA A 74 -0.12 -7.04 -10.50
CA ALA A 74 -0.51 -6.73 -11.86
C ALA A 74 0.59 -5.96 -12.58
N ALA A 75 0.60 -6.05 -13.93
CA ALA A 75 1.45 -5.21 -14.77
C ALA A 75 1.09 -3.72 -14.58
N PRO A 76 2.02 -2.78 -14.82
CA PRO A 76 1.83 -1.36 -14.51
C PRO A 76 0.52 -0.79 -15.05
N GLY A 77 0.23 -0.89 -16.34
CA GLY A 77 -1.00 -0.34 -16.93
C GLY A 77 -2.29 -0.99 -16.39
N THR A 78 -2.25 -2.28 -16.02
CA THR A 78 -3.38 -2.93 -15.35
C THR A 78 -3.52 -2.45 -13.91
N ALA A 79 -2.43 -2.29 -13.19
CA ALA A 79 -2.42 -1.78 -11.82
C ALA A 79 -2.99 -0.36 -11.75
N SER A 80 -2.55 0.53 -12.65
CA SER A 80 -3.06 1.90 -12.78
C SER A 80 -4.57 1.90 -13.01
N ARG A 81 -5.03 1.20 -14.05
CA ARG A 81 -6.46 1.13 -14.38
C ARG A 81 -7.31 0.60 -13.22
N LEU A 82 -6.90 -0.51 -12.57
CA LEU A 82 -7.64 -1.07 -11.45
C LEU A 82 -7.73 -0.10 -10.26
N THR A 83 -6.67 0.67 -10.03
CA THR A 83 -6.64 1.69 -8.98
C THR A 83 -7.58 2.85 -9.32
N ASP A 84 -7.54 3.34 -10.54
CA ASP A 84 -8.38 4.43 -11.01
C ASP A 84 -9.87 4.05 -11.00
N ASP A 85 -10.21 2.86 -11.52
CA ASP A 85 -11.57 2.32 -11.52
C ASP A 85 -12.11 2.19 -10.08
N ALA A 86 -11.30 1.67 -9.16
CA ALA A 86 -11.68 1.52 -7.76
C ALA A 86 -11.85 2.88 -7.07
N ALA A 87 -10.90 3.80 -7.24
CA ALA A 87 -10.96 5.12 -6.63
C ALA A 87 -12.17 5.91 -7.14
N THR A 88 -12.39 5.94 -8.45
CA THR A 88 -13.51 6.65 -9.07
C THR A 88 -14.86 6.10 -8.58
N SER A 89 -15.03 4.78 -8.56
CA SER A 89 -16.29 4.16 -8.13
C SER A 89 -16.55 4.37 -6.64
N ILE A 90 -15.55 4.10 -5.80
CA ILE A 90 -15.72 4.13 -4.34
C ILE A 90 -15.85 5.57 -3.83
N LEU A 91 -14.99 6.48 -4.27
CA LEU A 91 -15.03 7.87 -3.84
C LEU A 91 -16.24 8.61 -4.47
N GLY A 92 -16.64 8.24 -5.70
CA GLY A 92 -17.86 8.74 -6.32
C GLY A 92 -19.10 8.36 -5.51
N ALA A 93 -19.24 7.09 -5.13
CA ALA A 93 -20.32 6.61 -4.30
C ALA A 93 -20.34 7.24 -2.90
N ALA A 94 -19.17 7.52 -2.33
CA ALA A 94 -19.04 8.21 -1.04
C ALA A 94 -19.75 9.57 -1.03
N ALA A 95 -19.75 10.27 -2.17
CA ALA A 95 -20.40 11.57 -2.31
C ALA A 95 -21.94 11.52 -2.20
N GLU A 96 -22.55 10.35 -2.34
CA GLU A 96 -23.99 10.12 -2.27
C GLU A 96 -24.44 9.64 -0.86
N CYS A 97 -23.49 9.30 0.01
CA CYS A 97 -23.78 8.80 1.35
C CYS A 97 -24.09 9.94 2.33
N ARG A 98 -25.32 9.98 2.83
CA ARG A 98 -25.78 11.04 3.75
C ARG A 98 -25.21 10.90 5.18
N ALA A 99 -24.88 9.69 5.60
CA ALA A 99 -24.35 9.41 6.93
C ALA A 99 -22.82 9.58 6.99
N LEU A 100 -22.16 9.82 5.86
CA LEU A 100 -20.70 9.86 5.80
C LEU A 100 -20.14 11.06 6.57
N GLU A 101 -19.19 10.80 7.45
CA GLU A 101 -18.52 11.77 8.31
C GLU A 101 -17.01 11.84 8.04
N SER A 102 -16.43 10.74 7.53
CA SER A 102 -14.99 10.68 7.27
C SER A 102 -14.63 9.72 6.13
N ILE A 103 -13.63 10.11 5.37
CA ILE A 103 -12.97 9.29 4.35
C ILE A 103 -11.50 9.13 4.75
N VAL A 104 -11.00 7.90 4.79
CA VAL A 104 -9.58 7.61 4.98
C VAL A 104 -9.06 6.91 3.73
N VAL A 105 -8.05 7.49 3.07
CA VAL A 105 -7.48 6.92 1.85
C VAL A 105 -6.04 6.46 2.04
N ARG A 106 -5.70 5.36 1.40
CA ARG A 106 -4.31 4.93 1.27
C ARG A 106 -3.60 5.78 0.24
N SER A 107 -2.50 6.37 0.66
CA SER A 107 -1.51 7.05 -0.16
C SER A 107 -0.11 6.50 0.13
N GLY A 108 0.93 7.13 -0.36
CA GLY A 108 2.31 6.73 -0.13
C GLY A 108 3.27 7.90 -0.10
N ILE A 109 4.41 7.74 0.56
CA ILE A 109 5.46 8.76 0.59
C ILE A 109 6.13 9.00 -0.78
N GLU A 110 5.73 8.24 -1.80
CA GLU A 110 6.11 8.41 -3.20
C GLU A 110 5.60 9.72 -3.79
N ILE A 111 4.55 10.29 -3.23
CA ILE A 111 4.00 11.59 -3.67
C ILE A 111 4.98 12.75 -3.53
N TYR A 112 5.96 12.64 -2.63
CA TYR A 112 6.99 13.67 -2.45
C TYR A 112 8.04 13.67 -3.57
N GLY A 113 8.02 12.64 -4.45
CA GLY A 113 8.99 12.46 -5.50
C GLY A 113 10.44 12.38 -4.99
N ARG A 114 11.37 12.45 -5.91
CA ARG A 114 12.81 12.46 -5.64
C ARG A 114 13.55 13.26 -6.71
N ALA A 115 13.04 14.44 -7.08
CA ALA A 115 13.75 15.36 -7.95
C ALA A 115 15.08 15.80 -7.30
N ARG A 116 15.97 16.38 -8.11
CA ARG A 116 17.24 16.91 -7.61
C ARG A 116 16.95 18.08 -6.67
N GLY A 117 17.47 18.03 -5.45
CA GLY A 117 17.22 19.07 -4.43
C GLY A 117 15.98 18.84 -3.56
N SER A 118 15.21 17.78 -3.80
CA SER A 118 14.08 17.44 -2.92
C SER A 118 14.52 17.19 -1.49
N VAL A 119 13.63 17.50 -0.53
CA VAL A 119 13.84 17.27 0.90
C VAL A 119 14.06 15.78 1.14
N THR A 120 15.13 15.43 1.84
CA THR A 120 15.50 14.02 2.09
C THR A 120 14.48 13.31 2.97
N ARG A 121 13.93 14.00 3.97
CA ARG A 121 12.96 13.48 4.94
C ARG A 121 11.78 14.45 5.06
N PRO A 122 10.88 14.51 4.06
CA PRO A 122 9.77 15.44 4.05
C PRO A 122 8.78 15.16 5.19
N SER A 123 8.27 16.23 5.79
CA SER A 123 7.06 16.22 6.60
C SER A 123 5.83 16.44 5.71
N GLU A 124 4.64 16.33 6.27
CA GLU A 124 3.38 16.55 5.57
C GLU A 124 3.19 17.99 5.06
N GLN A 125 3.97 18.94 5.58
CA GLN A 125 3.98 20.34 5.12
C GLN A 125 4.61 20.49 3.73
N VAL A 126 5.42 19.52 3.30
CA VAL A 126 5.95 19.48 1.93
C VAL A 126 4.83 19.01 1.01
N GLY A 127 4.50 19.86 0.02
CA GLY A 127 3.49 19.52 -0.99
C GLY A 127 3.90 18.32 -1.85
N PRO A 128 2.91 17.66 -2.49
CA PRO A 128 3.19 16.62 -3.48
C PRO A 128 3.99 17.14 -4.67
N ASP A 129 5.06 16.44 -5.03
CA ASP A 129 5.88 16.67 -6.23
C ASP A 129 6.36 15.32 -6.81
N PRO A 130 5.43 14.44 -7.24
CA PRO A 130 5.74 13.08 -7.63
C PRO A 130 6.56 13.02 -8.91
N THR A 131 7.65 12.26 -8.88
CA THR A 131 8.54 12.01 -10.01
C THR A 131 8.27 10.70 -10.73
N SER A 132 7.54 9.76 -10.11
CA SER A 132 7.14 8.49 -10.70
C SER A 132 5.64 8.45 -11.03
N GLU A 133 5.24 7.58 -11.97
CA GLU A 133 3.83 7.34 -12.31
C GLU A 133 3.04 6.88 -11.07
N TRP A 134 3.62 5.99 -10.28
CA TRP A 134 3.03 5.52 -9.03
C TRP A 134 2.76 6.67 -8.05
N GLY A 135 3.72 7.57 -7.87
CA GLY A 135 3.54 8.73 -7.01
C GLY A 135 2.45 9.68 -7.51
N ARG A 136 2.35 9.88 -8.83
CA ARG A 136 1.28 10.71 -9.43
C ARG A 136 -0.10 10.12 -9.16
N MET A 137 -0.27 8.81 -9.36
CA MET A 137 -1.53 8.13 -9.10
C MET A 137 -1.96 8.26 -7.63
N LEU A 138 -1.03 8.13 -6.69
CA LEU A 138 -1.32 8.33 -5.26
C LEU A 138 -1.73 9.78 -4.94
N ALA A 139 -1.10 10.76 -5.58
CA ALA A 139 -1.46 12.17 -5.44
C ALA A 139 -2.85 12.48 -6.04
N GLU A 140 -3.23 11.82 -7.12
CA GLU A 140 -4.56 11.91 -7.72
C GLU A 140 -5.65 11.36 -6.80
N ILE A 141 -5.41 10.25 -6.12
CA ILE A 141 -6.32 9.70 -5.10
C ILE A 141 -6.53 10.71 -3.96
N GLU A 142 -5.44 11.29 -3.42
CA GLU A 142 -5.55 12.34 -2.40
C GLU A 142 -6.34 13.54 -2.88
N THR A 143 -6.07 14.01 -4.09
CA THR A 143 -6.73 15.17 -4.69
C THR A 143 -8.22 14.91 -4.88
N THR A 144 -8.59 13.75 -5.39
CA THR A 144 -9.97 13.34 -5.61
C THR A 144 -10.73 13.22 -4.28
N ALA A 145 -10.16 12.53 -3.30
CA ALA A 145 -10.77 12.38 -1.98
C ALA A 145 -10.97 13.75 -1.30
N ASN A 146 -9.96 14.61 -1.31
CA ASN A 146 -10.04 15.96 -0.75
C ASN A 146 -11.07 16.85 -1.46
N SER A 147 -11.20 16.71 -2.79
CA SER A 147 -12.20 17.46 -3.57
C SER A 147 -13.62 17.03 -3.18
N ILE A 148 -13.85 15.73 -3.04
CA ILE A 148 -15.13 15.17 -2.58
C ILE A 148 -15.41 15.59 -1.15
N GLY A 149 -14.45 15.41 -0.23
CA GLY A 149 -14.63 15.79 1.18
C GLY A 149 -15.00 17.26 1.35
N ARG A 150 -14.34 18.17 0.64
CA ARG A 150 -14.70 19.59 0.65
C ARG A 150 -16.10 19.86 0.11
N ARG A 151 -16.51 19.13 -0.96
CA ARG A 151 -17.84 19.30 -1.58
C ARG A 151 -18.97 18.90 -0.68
N ILE A 152 -18.81 17.81 0.09
CA ILE A 152 -19.85 17.26 0.96
C ILE A 152 -19.64 17.58 2.45
N GLY A 153 -18.57 18.29 2.80
CA GLY A 153 -18.30 18.74 4.17
C GLY A 153 -17.83 17.64 5.13
N VAL A 154 -17.12 16.61 4.64
CA VAL A 154 -16.60 15.51 5.46
C VAL A 154 -15.08 15.55 5.62
N ALA A 155 -14.59 15.01 6.73
CA ALA A 155 -13.16 14.90 7.00
C ALA A 155 -12.46 13.93 6.03
N VAL A 156 -11.25 14.26 5.57
CA VAL A 156 -10.45 13.40 4.70
C VAL A 156 -9.06 13.20 5.27
N GLY A 157 -8.76 11.97 5.64
CA GLY A 157 -7.43 11.55 6.08
C GLY A 157 -6.68 10.80 4.97
N SER A 158 -5.45 11.23 4.66
CA SER A 158 -4.59 10.56 3.69
C SER A 158 -3.41 9.91 4.39
N LEU A 159 -3.34 8.58 4.41
CA LEU A 159 -2.22 7.87 5.01
C LEU A 159 -1.13 7.61 3.99
N ARG A 160 -0.07 8.41 4.03
CA ARG A 160 1.12 8.34 3.18
C ARG A 160 2.07 7.27 3.69
N CYS A 161 1.77 6.03 3.37
CA CYS A 161 2.55 4.88 3.83
C CYS A 161 3.89 4.79 3.11
N ALA A 162 4.97 4.49 3.84
CA ALA A 162 6.16 3.93 3.22
C ALA A 162 5.85 2.55 2.62
N SER A 163 6.77 1.97 1.85
CA SER A 163 6.58 0.63 1.29
C SER A 163 6.09 -0.34 2.36
N VAL A 164 4.84 -0.81 2.20
CA VAL A 164 4.22 -1.73 3.17
C VAL A 164 4.75 -3.13 2.93
N LEU A 165 5.43 -3.68 3.92
CA LEU A 165 5.97 -5.03 3.89
C LEU A 165 5.32 -5.91 4.95
N GLY A 166 5.18 -7.19 4.66
CA GLY A 166 4.62 -8.18 5.56
C GLY A 166 4.40 -9.52 4.87
N PRO A 167 4.16 -10.61 5.64
CA PRO A 167 3.81 -11.90 5.07
C PRO A 167 2.61 -11.76 4.12
N HIS A 168 2.74 -12.32 2.91
CA HIS A 168 1.70 -12.29 1.87
C HIS A 168 1.36 -10.92 1.26
N VAL A 169 2.03 -9.83 1.66
CA VAL A 169 1.90 -8.54 0.98
C VAL A 169 2.66 -8.61 -0.35
N PRO A 170 1.98 -8.46 -1.48
CA PRO A 170 2.64 -8.45 -2.79
C PRO A 170 3.33 -7.10 -2.99
N ASN A 171 4.60 -7.05 -2.68
CA ASN A 171 5.41 -5.84 -2.79
C ASN A 171 6.67 -6.10 -3.63
N PRO A 172 6.97 -5.29 -4.65
CA PRO A 172 8.14 -5.46 -5.51
C PRO A 172 9.48 -5.41 -4.74
N LEU A 173 9.62 -4.48 -3.78
CA LEU A 173 10.83 -4.38 -2.96
C LEU A 173 11.08 -5.67 -2.17
N GLY A 174 10.05 -6.20 -1.51
CA GLY A 174 10.14 -7.44 -0.76
C GLY A 174 10.53 -8.63 -1.64
N ARG A 175 10.08 -8.64 -2.90
CA ARG A 175 10.44 -9.67 -3.89
C ARG A 175 11.91 -9.55 -4.31
N ILE A 176 12.38 -8.34 -4.61
CA ILE A 176 13.76 -8.07 -4.99
C ILE A 176 14.72 -8.47 -3.87
N LEU A 177 14.45 -8.10 -2.63
CA LEU A 177 15.26 -8.44 -1.47
C LEU A 177 15.41 -9.96 -1.27
N ARG A 178 14.41 -10.74 -1.67
CA ARG A 178 14.41 -12.21 -1.54
C ARG A 178 15.15 -12.94 -2.67
N MET A 179 15.61 -12.24 -3.70
CA MET A 179 16.44 -12.83 -4.75
C MET A 179 17.77 -13.31 -4.18
N PRO A 180 18.38 -14.36 -4.75
CA PRO A 180 19.74 -14.81 -4.39
C PRO A 180 20.79 -13.71 -4.58
N MET A 181 20.69 -12.98 -5.69
CA MET A 181 21.50 -11.81 -6.02
C MET A 181 20.62 -10.58 -6.09
N VAL A 182 20.96 -9.55 -5.32
CA VAL A 182 20.12 -8.36 -5.18
C VAL A 182 20.83 -7.15 -5.77
N PRO A 183 20.23 -6.48 -6.77
CA PRO A 183 20.82 -5.29 -7.37
C PRO A 183 20.80 -4.11 -6.40
N PHE A 184 21.88 -3.34 -6.38
CA PHE A 184 21.95 -2.08 -5.64
C PHE A 184 22.77 -1.04 -6.42
N SER A 185 22.54 0.24 -6.16
CA SER A 185 23.31 1.32 -6.77
C SER A 185 24.69 1.42 -6.12
N ALA A 186 25.74 1.12 -6.87
CA ALA A 186 27.11 1.15 -6.35
C ALA A 186 27.67 2.57 -6.19
N LEU A 187 27.11 3.55 -6.94
CA LEU A 187 27.50 4.96 -6.87
C LEU A 187 26.80 5.72 -5.74
N ALA A 188 25.64 5.23 -5.31
CA ALA A 188 24.88 5.81 -4.21
C ALA A 188 24.08 4.68 -3.55
N ASP A 189 24.25 4.52 -2.24
CA ASP A 189 23.48 3.56 -1.44
C ASP A 189 22.62 4.34 -0.43
N PRO A 190 21.62 5.09 -0.91
CA PRO A 190 20.85 6.01 -0.09
C PRO A 190 19.91 5.26 0.86
N PRO A 191 19.60 5.85 2.04
CA PRO A 191 18.72 5.23 3.01
C PRO A 191 17.25 5.29 2.56
N PHE A 192 16.51 4.25 2.92
CA PHE A 192 15.06 4.19 2.81
C PHE A 192 14.43 3.66 4.10
N ALA A 193 13.14 3.88 4.22
CA ALA A 193 12.33 3.33 5.30
C ALA A 193 11.14 2.56 4.71
N VAL A 194 10.61 1.65 5.52
CA VAL A 194 9.43 0.84 5.21
C VAL A 194 8.46 0.89 6.38
N VAL A 195 7.31 0.25 6.26
CA VAL A 195 6.38 0.06 7.36
C VAL A 195 5.86 -1.38 7.35
N HIS A 196 5.69 -1.96 8.55
CA HIS A 196 5.09 -3.29 8.67
C HIS A 196 3.58 -3.23 8.39
N GLN A 197 3.04 -4.23 7.72
CA GLN A 197 1.61 -4.29 7.38
C GLN A 197 0.67 -4.20 8.59
N HIS A 198 1.11 -4.63 9.76
CA HIS A 198 0.33 -4.53 10.99
C HIS A 198 0.26 -3.09 11.48
N ASP A 199 1.42 -2.45 11.60
CA ASP A 199 1.50 -1.04 12.04
C ASP A 199 0.75 -0.11 11.07
N ALA A 200 0.84 -0.39 9.75
CA ALA A 200 0.05 0.34 8.76
C ALA A 200 -1.47 0.13 8.97
N ALA A 201 -1.92 -1.11 9.24
CA ALA A 201 -3.33 -1.38 9.47
C ALA A 201 -3.85 -0.71 10.75
N GLU A 202 -3.08 -0.70 11.83
CA GLU A 202 -3.41 0.03 13.07
C GLU A 202 -3.55 1.54 12.81
N ALA A 203 -2.68 2.12 11.96
CA ALA A 203 -2.79 3.52 11.58
C ALA A 203 -4.11 3.82 10.85
N PHE A 204 -4.59 2.92 9.95
CA PHE A 204 -5.89 3.07 9.30
C PHE A 204 -7.05 3.02 10.31
N VAL A 205 -7.01 2.11 11.27
CA VAL A 205 -8.03 2.01 12.31
C VAL A 205 -8.06 3.25 13.19
N ALA A 206 -6.88 3.74 13.62
CA ALA A 206 -6.76 4.95 14.42
C ALA A 206 -7.25 6.19 13.65
N ALA A 207 -6.90 6.31 12.37
CA ALA A 207 -7.32 7.40 11.49
C ALA A 207 -8.84 7.42 11.31
N ALA A 208 -9.45 6.26 11.11
CA ALA A 208 -10.91 6.12 11.00
C ALA A 208 -11.62 6.48 12.31
N LYS A 209 -11.11 6.00 13.45
CA LYS A 209 -11.65 6.29 14.78
C LYS A 209 -11.63 7.77 15.11
N GLN A 210 -10.53 8.44 14.80
CA GLN A 210 -10.31 9.86 15.11
C GLN A 210 -10.87 10.80 14.03
N ARG A 211 -11.34 10.26 12.89
CA ARG A 211 -11.86 11.06 11.75
C ARG A 211 -10.90 12.17 11.36
N ILE A 212 -9.63 11.81 11.15
CA ILE A 212 -8.60 12.78 10.81
C ILE A 212 -8.92 13.54 9.53
N ASN A 213 -8.50 14.81 9.45
CA ASN A 213 -8.73 15.68 8.31
C ASN A 213 -7.41 16.28 7.79
N GLU A 214 -6.39 15.46 7.68
CA GLU A 214 -5.06 15.86 7.23
C GLU A 214 -4.28 14.65 6.67
N PRO A 215 -3.22 14.87 5.84
CA PRO A 215 -2.30 13.81 5.47
C PRO A 215 -1.38 13.44 6.63
N LEU A 216 -1.02 12.17 6.75
CA LEU A 216 -0.08 11.66 7.76
C LEU A 216 0.91 10.66 7.17
N ASN A 217 2.19 10.82 7.47
CA ASN A 217 3.24 9.90 7.04
C ASN A 217 3.31 8.67 7.95
N ILE A 218 3.08 7.50 7.39
CA ILE A 218 3.07 6.22 8.11
C ILE A 218 4.35 5.46 7.77
N VAL A 219 5.36 5.64 8.60
CA VAL A 219 6.72 5.15 8.39
C VAL A 219 7.25 4.53 9.69
N ALA A 220 7.87 3.36 9.61
CA ALA A 220 8.52 2.76 10.76
C ALA A 220 9.78 3.56 11.17
N PRO A 221 10.17 3.52 12.45
CA PRO A 221 11.40 4.16 12.90
C PRO A 221 12.65 3.51 12.29
N GLY A 222 13.72 4.30 12.20
CA GLY A 222 14.97 3.89 11.60
C GLY A 222 14.97 4.00 10.08
N ALA A 223 16.13 3.74 9.51
CA ALA A 223 16.36 3.70 8.08
C ALA A 223 17.43 2.64 7.77
N ILE A 224 17.44 2.13 6.55
CA ILE A 224 18.39 1.14 6.09
C ILE A 224 18.80 1.44 4.65
N THR A 225 20.04 1.14 4.27
CA THR A 225 20.44 1.19 2.86
C THR A 225 20.21 -0.17 2.20
N MET A 226 20.20 -0.20 0.86
CA MET A 226 20.03 -1.47 0.14
C MET A 226 21.17 -2.44 0.46
N LEU A 227 22.41 -1.97 0.52
CA LEU A 227 23.55 -2.83 0.85
C LEU A 227 23.48 -3.39 2.27
N GLN A 228 23.01 -2.58 3.23
CA GLN A 228 22.76 -3.06 4.59
C GLN A 228 21.66 -4.13 4.62
N ALA A 229 20.56 -3.92 3.89
CA ALA A 229 19.48 -4.90 3.79
C ALA A 229 19.98 -6.22 3.17
N ILE A 230 20.76 -6.16 2.08
CA ILE A 230 21.36 -7.31 1.42
C ILE A 230 22.24 -8.12 2.40
N ARG A 231 23.09 -7.43 3.17
CA ARG A 231 23.96 -8.06 4.16
C ARG A 231 23.18 -8.73 5.30
N ARG A 232 22.11 -8.10 5.79
CA ARG A 232 21.21 -8.70 6.79
C ARG A 232 20.57 -9.99 6.28
N GLY A 233 20.17 -10.01 5.02
CA GLY A 233 19.60 -11.19 4.36
C GLY A 233 20.62 -12.23 3.92
N ARG A 234 21.93 -12.00 4.11
CA ARG A 234 23.02 -12.87 3.62
C ARG A 234 22.86 -13.16 2.11
N ARG A 235 22.44 -12.13 1.35
CA ARG A 235 22.31 -12.22 -0.10
C ARG A 235 23.59 -11.75 -0.78
N VAL A 236 23.74 -12.11 -2.06
CA VAL A 236 24.87 -11.65 -2.87
C VAL A 236 24.56 -10.26 -3.42
N PRO A 237 25.35 -9.22 -3.10
CA PRO A 237 25.14 -7.89 -3.67
C PRO A 237 25.55 -7.88 -5.14
N LEU A 238 24.70 -7.34 -6.01
CA LEU A 238 24.98 -7.09 -7.41
C LEU A 238 25.15 -5.57 -7.63
N PRO A 239 26.38 -5.04 -7.66
CA PRO A 239 26.62 -3.62 -7.84
C PRO A 239 26.29 -3.19 -9.29
N LEU A 240 25.55 -2.09 -9.44
CA LEU A 240 25.18 -1.51 -10.72
C LEU A 240 25.66 -0.05 -10.79
N PHE A 241 26.33 0.31 -11.89
CA PHE A 241 27.01 1.60 -12.10
C PHE A 241 26.31 2.41 -13.20
N GLY A 242 25.04 2.70 -13.10
CA GLY A 242 24.32 3.54 -14.07
C GLY A 242 23.73 2.79 -15.26
N PRO A 243 24.37 2.71 -16.47
CA PRO A 243 23.74 2.16 -17.67
C PRO A 243 23.31 0.69 -17.53
N GLU A 244 23.99 -0.06 -16.69
CA GLU A 244 23.71 -1.48 -16.42
C GLU A 244 22.35 -1.74 -15.77
N TRP A 245 21.72 -0.70 -15.24
CA TRP A 245 20.33 -0.80 -14.73
C TRP A 245 19.33 -1.22 -15.81
N ALA A 246 19.57 -0.87 -17.07
CA ALA A 246 18.73 -1.33 -18.19
C ALA A 246 18.84 -2.85 -18.37
N ILE A 247 20.05 -3.40 -18.26
CA ILE A 247 20.32 -4.84 -18.35
C ILE A 247 19.74 -5.54 -17.11
N ALA A 248 19.98 -4.99 -15.92
CA ALA A 248 19.47 -5.55 -14.67
C ALA A 248 17.93 -5.61 -14.65
N ARG A 249 17.24 -4.60 -15.19
CA ARG A 249 15.77 -4.63 -15.36
C ARG A 249 15.32 -5.79 -16.25
N GLY A 250 16.04 -6.02 -17.36
CA GLY A 250 15.76 -7.18 -18.23
C GLY A 250 15.91 -8.50 -17.49
N ILE A 251 17.00 -8.69 -16.75
CA ILE A 251 17.25 -9.90 -15.98
C ILE A 251 16.22 -10.07 -14.86
N THR A 252 15.95 -9.04 -14.07
CA THR A 252 14.94 -9.10 -12.97
C THR A 252 13.54 -9.38 -13.50
N TYR A 253 13.20 -8.87 -14.68
CA TYR A 253 11.95 -9.20 -15.35
C TYR A 253 11.87 -10.69 -15.72
N LEU A 254 12.94 -11.25 -16.31
CA LEU A 254 13.01 -12.66 -16.70
C LEU A 254 12.92 -13.62 -15.51
N VAL A 255 13.47 -13.23 -14.35
CA VAL A 255 13.37 -14.05 -13.12
C VAL A 255 12.11 -13.77 -12.29
N GLY A 256 11.14 -13.03 -12.84
CA GLY A 256 9.86 -12.76 -12.22
C GLY A 256 9.90 -11.75 -11.05
N ALA A 257 10.96 -10.94 -10.97
CA ALA A 257 11.11 -9.89 -9.96
C ALA A 257 11.38 -8.52 -10.61
N PRO A 258 10.47 -8.01 -11.46
CA PRO A 258 10.66 -6.74 -12.14
C PRO A 258 10.81 -5.59 -11.12
N VAL A 259 11.71 -4.66 -11.44
CA VAL A 259 11.95 -3.44 -10.65
C VAL A 259 11.12 -2.30 -11.24
N PRO A 260 10.02 -1.90 -10.60
CA PRO A 260 9.23 -0.76 -11.07
C PRO A 260 9.97 0.57 -10.86
N GLU A 261 9.54 1.60 -11.60
CA GLU A 261 10.16 2.93 -11.61
C GLU A 261 10.32 3.52 -10.19
N HIS A 262 9.29 3.50 -9.37
CA HIS A 262 9.32 4.05 -8.02
C HIS A 262 10.27 3.32 -7.07
N VAL A 263 10.47 2.01 -7.26
CA VAL A 263 11.46 1.22 -6.52
C VAL A 263 12.87 1.55 -7.02
N GLN A 264 13.07 1.65 -8.34
CA GLN A 264 14.34 2.08 -8.90
C GLN A 264 14.74 3.47 -8.40
N GLU A 265 13.80 4.42 -8.37
CA GLU A 265 14.01 5.74 -7.82
C GLU A 265 14.44 5.70 -6.34
N MET A 266 13.79 4.88 -5.53
CA MET A 266 14.17 4.66 -4.14
C MET A 266 15.59 4.08 -4.00
N LEU A 267 15.97 3.13 -4.86
CA LEU A 267 17.30 2.55 -4.87
C LEU A 267 18.42 3.55 -5.23
N HIS A 268 18.10 4.56 -6.04
CA HIS A 268 19.07 5.56 -6.46
C HIS A 268 19.12 6.80 -5.58
N ARG A 269 17.99 7.18 -4.98
CA ARG A 269 17.83 8.50 -4.30
C ARG A 269 17.34 8.39 -2.87
N GLY A 270 17.10 7.17 -2.39
CA GLY A 270 16.53 6.91 -1.08
C GLY A 270 15.05 7.29 -0.98
N ARG A 271 14.43 6.95 0.15
CA ARG A 271 13.04 7.33 0.42
C ARG A 271 12.76 7.30 1.92
N LEU A 272 12.69 8.48 2.49
CA LEU A 272 12.37 8.70 3.90
C LEU A 272 11.20 9.68 4.00
N ALA A 273 10.52 9.67 5.15
CA ALA A 273 9.59 10.73 5.54
C ALA A 273 9.61 10.93 7.05
N ASP A 274 9.18 12.08 7.51
CA ASP A 274 9.00 12.37 8.93
C ASP A 274 7.63 11.86 9.37
N ASN A 275 7.55 11.11 10.45
CA ASN A 275 6.31 10.56 11.01
C ASN A 275 5.92 11.22 12.36
N SER A 276 6.52 12.36 12.70
CA SER A 276 6.25 13.03 13.98
C SER A 276 4.78 13.40 14.11
N ARG A 277 4.18 13.90 13.02
CA ARG A 277 2.77 14.27 13.00
C ARG A 277 1.84 13.07 13.22
N ALA A 278 2.13 11.92 12.62
CA ALA A 278 1.34 10.70 12.85
C ALA A 278 1.41 10.24 14.32
N ARG A 279 2.57 10.40 14.97
CA ARG A 279 2.71 10.10 16.41
C ARG A 279 1.88 11.05 17.27
N GLU A 280 1.87 12.34 16.95
CA GLU A 280 1.10 13.35 17.69
C GLU A 280 -0.40 13.15 17.52
N VAL A 281 -0.87 12.97 16.29
CA VAL A 281 -2.30 12.94 15.97
C VAL A 281 -2.90 11.57 16.24
N LEU A 282 -2.28 10.48 15.77
CA LEU A 282 -2.83 9.12 15.90
C LEU A 282 -2.34 8.39 17.15
N GLY A 283 -1.33 8.88 17.83
CA GLY A 283 -0.57 8.08 18.79
C GLY A 283 0.20 6.94 18.09
N PHE A 284 0.56 7.12 16.80
CA PHE A 284 1.20 6.09 15.99
C PHE A 284 2.54 5.67 16.58
N ALA A 285 2.59 4.47 17.13
CA ALA A 285 3.76 3.88 17.77
C ALA A 285 4.06 2.52 17.12
N PRO A 286 4.69 2.49 15.92
CA PRO A 286 4.94 1.23 15.24
C PRO A 286 5.75 0.28 16.09
N SER A 287 5.32 -0.98 16.12
CA SER A 287 5.88 -2.05 16.95
C SER A 287 7.23 -2.56 16.43
N THR A 288 7.53 -2.26 15.15
CA THR A 288 8.72 -2.75 14.46
C THR A 288 9.52 -1.62 13.83
N THR A 289 10.86 -1.71 13.87
CA THR A 289 11.74 -0.79 13.15
C THR A 289 11.85 -1.20 11.68
N THR A 290 12.30 -0.27 10.81
CA THR A 290 12.63 -0.58 9.41
C THR A 290 13.57 -1.78 9.31
N GLY A 291 14.59 -1.87 10.17
CA GLY A 291 15.53 -2.99 10.20
C GLY A 291 14.85 -4.32 10.54
N ASP A 292 13.95 -4.32 11.52
CA ASP A 292 13.22 -5.52 11.94
C ASP A 292 12.26 -6.02 10.85
N VAL A 293 11.59 -5.10 10.15
CA VAL A 293 10.73 -5.43 9.01
C VAL A 293 11.54 -6.11 7.90
N ILE A 294 12.73 -5.57 7.60
CA ILE A 294 13.63 -6.18 6.60
C ILE A 294 14.10 -7.57 7.05
N ASP A 295 14.44 -7.76 8.32
CA ASP A 295 14.81 -9.09 8.85
C ASP A 295 13.66 -10.08 8.72
N GLN A 296 12.43 -9.65 8.96
CA GLN A 296 11.25 -10.48 8.76
C GLN A 296 11.05 -10.88 7.30
N VAL A 297 11.32 -9.99 6.31
CA VAL A 297 11.23 -10.33 4.87
C VAL A 297 12.04 -11.58 4.54
N TYR A 298 13.21 -11.74 5.13
CA TYR A 298 14.09 -12.89 4.89
C TYR A 298 13.66 -14.15 5.64
N ARG A 299 12.91 -14.01 6.73
CA ARG A 299 12.40 -15.15 7.52
C ARG A 299 11.10 -15.70 6.96
N TRP A 300 10.36 -14.92 6.14
CA TRP A 300 9.13 -15.40 5.54
C TRP A 300 9.42 -16.59 4.62
N PRO A 301 8.65 -17.67 4.71
CA PRO A 301 8.85 -18.80 3.84
C PRO A 301 8.78 -18.34 2.39
N SER A 302 9.79 -18.71 1.62
CA SER A 302 9.80 -18.48 0.17
C SER A 302 8.61 -19.23 -0.40
N VAL A 303 7.77 -18.52 -1.12
CA VAL A 303 6.63 -19.02 -1.88
C VAL A 303 6.21 -20.42 -1.45
N VAL A 304 5.11 -20.52 -0.68
CA VAL A 304 4.45 -21.80 -0.50
C VAL A 304 4.21 -22.33 -1.91
N HIS A 305 4.89 -23.40 -2.29
CA HIS A 305 4.51 -24.17 -3.46
C HIS A 305 3.08 -24.65 -3.18
N HIS A 306 2.10 -23.90 -3.66
CA HIS A 306 0.75 -24.44 -3.72
C HIS A 306 0.86 -25.65 -4.62
N PRO A 307 0.64 -26.87 -4.14
CA PRO A 307 0.49 -27.99 -5.03
C PRO A 307 -0.54 -27.55 -6.07
N ALA A 308 -0.23 -27.79 -7.36
CA ALA A 308 -1.14 -27.44 -8.44
C ALA A 308 -2.53 -27.91 -8.01
N ARG A 309 -3.50 -26.99 -7.95
CA ARG A 309 -4.89 -27.36 -7.64
C ARG A 309 -5.25 -28.44 -8.63
N ARG A 310 -5.48 -29.67 -8.14
CA ARG A 310 -6.15 -30.67 -8.95
C ARG A 310 -7.45 -30.02 -9.43
N PRO A 311 -7.74 -30.05 -10.72
CA PRO A 311 -9.02 -29.57 -11.18
C PRO A 311 -10.09 -30.31 -10.39
N ILE A 312 -10.97 -29.56 -9.73
CA ILE A 312 -12.15 -30.13 -9.10
C ILE A 312 -12.94 -30.71 -10.27
N ALA A 313 -13.03 -32.03 -10.36
CA ALA A 313 -13.92 -32.67 -11.30
C ALA A 313 -15.33 -32.14 -10.99
N VAL A 314 -15.90 -31.37 -11.90
CA VAL A 314 -17.31 -31.02 -11.86
C VAL A 314 -18.03 -32.32 -12.19
N GLU A 315 -18.51 -33.03 -11.19
CA GLU A 315 -19.49 -34.09 -11.42
C GLU A 315 -20.70 -33.41 -12.07
N ALA A 316 -20.92 -33.74 -13.32
CA ALA A 316 -22.14 -33.39 -14.02
C ALA A 316 -23.28 -34.13 -13.30
N VAL A 317 -24.10 -33.37 -12.59
CA VAL A 317 -25.38 -33.87 -12.11
C VAL A 317 -26.24 -34.07 -13.33
N ALA A 318 -26.54 -35.34 -13.65
CA ALA A 318 -27.46 -35.76 -14.68
C ALA A 318 -28.93 -35.46 -14.26
#